data_d70b319f4971542f0b0a723bdc9fcbe5
#
_entry.id   d70b319f4971542f0b0a723bdc9fcbe5
#
_cell.length_a   1.000
_cell.length_b   1.000
_cell.length_c   1.000
_cell.angle_alpha   90.00
_cell.angle_beta   90.00
_cell.angle_gamma   90.00
#
_symmetry.space_group_name_H-M   'P 1'
#
loop_
_entity.id
_entity.type
_entity.pdbx_description
1 polymer ?
#
loop_
_entity_poly.entity_id
_entity_poly.type
_entity_poly.pdbx_seq_one_letter_code
_entity_poly.pdbx_strand_id
1 'polypeptide(L)'
;MIGEALDTVESVTREKHANATIDTLTSIWQRVLELPSICPEDNFFDLGGNPQLATKLFDEIAKTGGRELPPVTIYGAPTIATLAALLDQPVAPELPSLLLLRSGTEQPPIFIIHGLGGSIMEFFELIKHIRTPHPIYGLQAKGADGASPPLTHIEDMARFHLESIRNVQPRGPYTLIGYSLGGVVAFEMARHLSENGETVALLTMIDSYPHTEPLTLRKRIRMNAAQLRYRVSDLMRSSINRTVDVPLSRVKERARFSDFLAWTRYRPGFYNGKVRFVRAADSPYPDPGATWSHLASEFEVETVPGDHRTIILKRFESAGSVLSRHLRGAL
;
A
#
# COMPACT_ATOMS: atom_id res chain seq x y z
N MET A 1 -12.22 41.09 -25.81
CA MET A 1 -13.52 40.58 -26.31
C MET A 1 -13.46 39.15 -26.85
N ILE A 2 -12.57 38.80 -27.82
CA ILE A 2 -12.51 37.39 -28.31
C ILE A 2 -11.90 36.46 -27.29
N GLY A 3 -10.90 36.88 -26.52
CA GLY A 3 -10.27 36.07 -25.45
C GLY A 3 -11.21 35.77 -24.29
N GLU A 4 -11.96 36.76 -23.81
CA GLU A 4 -12.94 36.57 -22.71
C GLU A 4 -14.11 35.65 -23.08
N ALA A 5 -14.53 35.68 -24.36
CA ALA A 5 -15.57 34.80 -24.85
C ALA A 5 -15.08 33.33 -24.97
N LEU A 6 -13.81 33.11 -25.34
CA LEU A 6 -13.18 31.78 -25.37
C LEU A 6 -13.02 31.20 -23.95
N ASP A 7 -12.51 32.00 -23.00
CA ASP A 7 -12.36 31.58 -21.59
C ASP A 7 -13.74 31.24 -20.98
N THR A 8 -14.80 31.98 -21.31
CA THR A 8 -16.14 31.71 -20.80
C THR A 8 -16.74 30.43 -21.42
N VAL A 9 -16.50 30.14 -22.68
CA VAL A 9 -16.97 28.91 -23.34
C VAL A 9 -16.22 27.69 -22.82
N GLU A 10 -14.92 27.81 -22.61
CA GLU A 10 -14.11 26.70 -22.00
C GLU A 10 -14.52 26.43 -20.57
N SER A 11 -14.79 27.46 -19.76
CA SER A 11 -15.25 27.28 -18.38
C SER A 11 -16.61 26.61 -18.29
N VAL A 12 -17.59 27.02 -19.09
CA VAL A 12 -18.94 26.43 -19.17
C VAL A 12 -18.87 24.97 -19.66
N THR A 13 -17.98 24.68 -20.61
CA THR A 13 -17.81 23.33 -21.15
C THR A 13 -17.18 22.42 -20.09
N ARG A 14 -16.21 22.94 -19.32
CA ARG A 14 -15.56 22.20 -18.22
C ARG A 14 -16.52 21.92 -17.06
N GLU A 15 -17.37 22.89 -16.68
CA GLU A 15 -18.41 22.67 -15.66
C GLU A 15 -19.44 21.63 -16.10
N LYS A 16 -19.89 21.64 -17.35
CA LYS A 16 -20.81 20.63 -17.87
C LYS A 16 -20.20 19.22 -17.87
N HIS A 17 -18.92 19.09 -18.21
CA HIS A 17 -18.19 17.80 -18.13
C HIS A 17 -18.08 17.32 -16.69
N ALA A 18 -17.66 18.17 -15.77
CA ALA A 18 -17.54 17.83 -14.35
C ALA A 18 -18.88 17.36 -13.75
N ASN A 19 -19.98 18.05 -14.07
CA ASN A 19 -21.31 17.65 -13.62
C ASN A 19 -21.74 16.29 -14.21
N ALA A 20 -21.45 16.03 -15.48
CA ALA A 20 -21.76 14.74 -16.12
C ALA A 20 -20.93 13.58 -15.51
N THR A 21 -19.68 13.83 -15.14
CA THR A 21 -18.84 12.86 -14.44
C THR A 21 -19.41 12.57 -13.05
N ILE A 22 -19.81 13.58 -12.29
CA ILE A 22 -20.45 13.44 -10.96
C ILE A 22 -21.75 12.62 -11.06
N ASP A 23 -22.64 12.92 -12.01
CA ASP A 23 -23.89 12.19 -12.19
C ASP A 23 -23.66 10.72 -12.53
N THR A 24 -22.68 10.43 -13.40
CA THR A 24 -22.28 9.07 -13.74
C THR A 24 -21.75 8.32 -12.55
N LEU A 25 -20.82 8.92 -11.79
CA LEU A 25 -20.26 8.33 -10.58
C LEU A 25 -21.32 8.11 -9.51
N THR A 26 -22.23 9.07 -9.31
CA THR A 26 -23.35 8.94 -8.35
C THR A 26 -24.18 7.70 -8.68
N SER A 27 -24.54 7.52 -9.96
CA SER A 27 -25.31 6.36 -10.40
C SER A 27 -24.56 5.03 -10.19
N ILE A 28 -23.24 5.00 -10.39
CA ILE A 28 -22.41 3.83 -10.15
C ILE A 28 -22.31 3.53 -8.65
N TRP A 29 -22.06 4.55 -7.82
CA TRP A 29 -21.95 4.42 -6.37
C TRP A 29 -23.25 3.89 -5.77
N GLN A 30 -24.42 4.42 -6.17
CA GLN A 30 -25.73 3.96 -5.73
C GLN A 30 -25.93 2.47 -6.01
N ARG A 31 -25.57 2.01 -7.21
CA ARG A 31 -25.65 0.59 -7.58
C ARG A 31 -24.68 -0.29 -6.81
N VAL A 32 -23.44 0.19 -6.61
CA VAL A 32 -22.39 -0.60 -5.95
C VAL A 32 -22.62 -0.70 -4.44
N LEU A 33 -23.06 0.40 -3.82
CA LEU A 33 -23.33 0.47 -2.38
C LEU A 33 -24.77 0.07 -2.01
N GLU A 34 -25.64 -0.13 -3.01
CA GLU A 34 -27.06 -0.45 -2.85
C GLU A 34 -27.83 0.61 -2.04
N LEU A 35 -27.49 1.89 -2.27
CA LEU A 35 -28.10 3.04 -1.60
C LEU A 35 -28.98 3.86 -2.56
N PRO A 36 -30.16 4.34 -2.13
CA PRO A 36 -31.09 5.07 -2.99
C PRO A 36 -30.63 6.52 -3.30
N SER A 37 -29.83 7.11 -2.44
CA SER A 37 -29.29 8.47 -2.63
C SER A 37 -27.92 8.59 -1.96
N ILE A 38 -27.03 9.36 -2.59
CA ILE A 38 -25.66 9.62 -2.11
C ILE A 38 -25.33 11.07 -2.46
N CYS A 39 -24.80 11.85 -1.50
CA CYS A 39 -24.27 13.18 -1.76
C CYS A 39 -22.83 13.07 -2.34
N PRO A 40 -22.42 13.98 -3.24
CA PRO A 40 -21.07 13.96 -3.80
C PRO A 40 -19.93 14.04 -2.77
N GLU A 41 -20.19 14.59 -1.59
CA GLU A 41 -19.27 14.77 -0.47
C GLU A 41 -19.24 13.58 0.50
N ASP A 42 -20.18 12.64 0.37
CA ASP A 42 -20.25 11.48 1.24
C ASP A 42 -19.00 10.59 1.06
N ASN A 43 -18.44 10.16 2.20
CA ASN A 43 -17.27 9.29 2.19
C ASN A 43 -17.65 7.83 1.92
N PHE A 44 -16.98 7.20 0.98
CA PHE A 44 -17.19 5.81 0.58
C PHE A 44 -17.21 4.82 1.75
N PHE A 45 -16.26 4.98 2.68
CA PHE A 45 -16.11 4.07 3.81
C PHE A 45 -17.20 4.28 4.86
N ASP A 46 -17.64 5.53 5.07
CA ASP A 46 -18.71 5.88 6.00
C ASP A 46 -20.07 5.36 5.52
N LEU A 47 -20.23 5.24 4.20
CA LEU A 47 -21.39 4.61 3.54
C LEU A 47 -21.36 3.07 3.54
N GLY A 48 -20.39 2.44 4.22
CA GLY A 48 -20.23 0.98 4.27
C GLY A 48 -19.36 0.39 3.17
N GLY A 49 -18.66 1.25 2.42
CA GLY A 49 -17.68 0.82 1.42
C GLY A 49 -16.56 -0.04 2.02
N ASN A 50 -16.09 -0.99 1.23
CA ASN A 50 -15.02 -1.91 1.60
C ASN A 50 -14.16 -2.24 0.37
N PRO A 51 -13.03 -2.97 0.49
CA PRO A 51 -12.14 -3.28 -0.64
C PRO A 51 -12.81 -4.05 -1.80
N GLN A 52 -13.77 -4.92 -1.51
CA GLN A 52 -14.51 -5.68 -2.51
C GLN A 52 -15.43 -4.74 -3.30
N LEU A 53 -16.17 -3.87 -2.61
CA LEU A 53 -17.02 -2.86 -3.23
C LEU A 53 -16.19 -1.80 -3.99
N ALA A 54 -15.01 -1.42 -3.48
CA ALA A 54 -14.10 -0.55 -4.20
C ALA A 54 -13.63 -1.21 -5.52
N THR A 55 -13.29 -2.50 -5.50
CA THR A 55 -12.94 -3.21 -6.74
C THR A 55 -14.09 -3.18 -7.73
N LYS A 56 -15.32 -3.51 -7.28
CA LYS A 56 -16.53 -3.44 -8.12
C LYS A 56 -16.78 -2.04 -8.66
N LEU A 57 -16.59 -1.01 -7.83
CA LEU A 57 -16.74 0.39 -8.22
C LEU A 57 -15.82 0.77 -9.38
N PHE A 58 -14.51 0.48 -9.26
CA PHE A 58 -13.54 0.82 -10.31
C PHE A 58 -13.70 -0.04 -11.57
N ASP A 59 -14.15 -1.29 -11.45
CA ASP A 59 -14.52 -2.12 -12.60
C ASP A 59 -15.72 -1.53 -13.35
N GLU A 60 -16.73 -0.99 -12.66
CA GLU A 60 -17.88 -0.32 -13.27
C GLU A 60 -17.46 1.02 -13.94
N ILE A 61 -16.60 1.82 -13.27
CA ILE A 61 -16.05 3.05 -13.86
C ILE A 61 -15.30 2.75 -15.16
N ALA A 62 -14.47 1.72 -15.20
CA ALA A 62 -13.73 1.33 -16.40
C ALA A 62 -14.68 0.92 -17.55
N LYS A 63 -15.81 0.25 -17.27
CA LYS A 63 -16.82 -0.15 -18.27
C LYS A 63 -17.56 1.03 -18.90
N THR A 64 -17.70 2.15 -18.20
CA THR A 64 -18.35 3.36 -18.75
C THR A 64 -17.44 4.19 -19.66
N GLY A 65 -16.27 3.66 -20.03
CA GLY A 65 -15.25 4.37 -20.82
C GLY A 65 -14.36 5.29 -19.97
N GLY A 66 -14.47 5.19 -18.64
CA GLY A 66 -13.57 5.86 -17.71
C GLY A 66 -12.18 5.24 -17.70
N ARG A 67 -11.25 5.96 -17.08
CA ARG A 67 -9.87 5.48 -16.91
C ARG A 67 -9.82 4.26 -15.98
N GLU A 68 -9.00 3.28 -16.32
CA GLU A 68 -8.73 2.12 -15.44
C GLU A 68 -7.82 2.57 -14.28
N LEU A 69 -8.40 2.74 -13.09
CA LEU A 69 -7.69 3.14 -11.88
C LEU A 69 -7.62 1.97 -10.88
N PRO A 70 -6.52 1.84 -10.11
CA PRO A 70 -6.44 0.82 -9.07
C PRO A 70 -7.45 1.12 -7.94
N PRO A 71 -8.13 0.09 -7.38
CA PRO A 71 -9.14 0.28 -6.32
C PRO A 71 -8.63 1.03 -5.08
N VAL A 72 -7.33 0.99 -4.81
CA VAL A 72 -6.71 1.73 -3.70
C VAL A 72 -6.82 3.25 -3.87
N THR A 73 -7.10 3.75 -5.07
CA THR A 73 -7.37 5.17 -5.36
C THR A 73 -8.46 5.75 -4.46
N ILE A 74 -9.42 4.91 -4.01
CA ILE A 74 -10.52 5.34 -3.12
C ILE A 74 -10.03 5.89 -1.78
N TYR A 75 -8.83 5.53 -1.30
CA TYR A 75 -8.27 6.11 -0.08
C TYR A 75 -7.78 7.55 -0.28
N GLY A 76 -7.33 7.89 -1.48
CA GLY A 76 -6.92 9.25 -1.83
C GLY A 76 -8.07 10.12 -2.36
N ALA A 77 -9.14 9.50 -2.87
CA ALA A 77 -10.33 10.17 -3.41
C ALA A 77 -11.60 9.47 -2.91
N PRO A 78 -11.91 9.58 -1.60
CA PRO A 78 -12.94 8.78 -0.95
C PRO A 78 -14.37 9.32 -1.15
N THR A 79 -14.58 10.38 -1.91
CA THR A 79 -15.89 10.97 -2.22
C THR A 79 -16.10 11.03 -3.73
N ILE A 80 -17.36 11.11 -4.17
CA ILE A 80 -17.69 11.26 -5.59
C ILE A 80 -17.05 12.53 -6.14
N ALA A 81 -17.10 13.63 -5.40
CA ALA A 81 -16.52 14.91 -5.82
C ALA A 81 -14.98 14.81 -6.04
N THR A 82 -14.26 14.23 -5.10
CA THR A 82 -12.80 14.05 -5.22
C THR A 82 -12.42 13.06 -6.32
N LEU A 83 -13.20 12.00 -6.49
CA LEU A 83 -12.97 11.01 -7.54
C LEU A 83 -13.26 11.57 -8.94
N ALA A 84 -14.33 12.37 -9.10
CA ALA A 84 -14.63 13.09 -10.35
C ALA A 84 -13.49 14.04 -10.71
N ALA A 85 -13.04 14.86 -9.76
CA ALA A 85 -11.92 15.78 -9.99
C ALA A 85 -10.62 15.05 -10.40
N LEU A 86 -10.40 13.83 -9.90
CA LEU A 86 -9.26 12.99 -10.28
C LEU A 86 -9.42 12.42 -11.68
N LEU A 87 -10.63 11.96 -12.06
CA LEU A 87 -10.91 11.40 -13.38
C LEU A 87 -10.84 12.46 -14.49
N ASP A 88 -11.21 13.70 -14.20
CA ASP A 88 -11.18 14.83 -15.14
C ASP A 88 -9.75 15.34 -15.42
N GLN A 89 -8.73 14.88 -14.68
CA GLN A 89 -7.34 15.22 -14.97
C GLN A 89 -6.85 14.52 -16.24
N PRO A 90 -6.10 15.20 -17.11
CA PRO A 90 -5.62 14.60 -18.37
C PRO A 90 -4.66 13.43 -18.15
N VAL A 91 -3.94 13.43 -17.03
CA VAL A 91 -3.03 12.35 -16.59
C VAL A 91 -3.41 11.97 -15.16
N ALA A 92 -3.52 10.67 -14.88
CA ALA A 92 -3.72 10.23 -13.50
C ALA A 92 -2.52 10.66 -12.65
N PRO A 93 -2.75 11.35 -11.52
CA PRO A 93 -1.65 11.66 -10.61
C PRO A 93 -1.06 10.37 -10.04
N GLU A 94 0.24 10.39 -9.75
CA GLU A 94 0.86 9.30 -8.98
C GLU A 94 0.17 9.20 -7.62
N LEU A 95 -0.25 8.00 -7.25
CA LEU A 95 -0.88 7.80 -5.94
C LEU A 95 0.13 8.00 -4.82
N PRO A 96 -0.25 8.69 -3.73
CA PRO A 96 0.65 8.87 -2.61
C PRO A 96 1.04 7.52 -2.01
N SER A 97 2.33 7.37 -1.72
CA SER A 97 2.86 6.15 -1.08
C SER A 97 2.41 5.99 0.37
N LEU A 98 2.00 7.07 1.01
CA LEU A 98 1.53 7.13 2.39
C LEU A 98 0.07 7.56 2.41
N LEU A 99 -0.82 6.68 2.89
CA LEU A 99 -2.26 6.91 2.94
C LEU A 99 -2.77 6.78 4.37
N LEU A 100 -3.60 7.73 4.82
CA LEU A 100 -4.28 7.65 6.11
C LEU A 100 -5.38 6.58 6.01
N LEU A 101 -5.23 5.49 6.76
CA LEU A 101 -6.18 4.38 6.79
C LEU A 101 -7.21 4.53 7.90
N ARG A 102 -6.81 5.13 9.02
CA ARG A 102 -7.69 5.46 10.14
C ARG A 102 -7.15 6.70 10.86
N SER A 103 -8.02 7.67 11.10
CA SER A 103 -7.71 8.83 11.94
C SER A 103 -7.50 8.42 13.40
N GLY A 104 -6.79 9.25 14.15
CA GLY A 104 -6.57 9.11 15.58
C GLY A 104 -6.54 10.45 16.27
N THR A 105 -6.62 10.43 17.61
CA THR A 105 -6.64 11.62 18.46
C THR A 105 -5.31 11.89 19.16
N GLU A 106 -4.39 10.92 19.14
CA GLU A 106 -3.10 10.97 19.80
C GLU A 106 -1.93 10.78 18.82
N GLN A 107 -0.75 11.20 19.22
CA GLN A 107 0.50 11.04 18.48
C GLN A 107 1.46 10.13 19.28
N PRO A 108 2.43 9.47 18.69
CA PRO A 108 2.80 9.47 17.26
C PRO A 108 1.95 8.52 16.40
N PRO A 109 1.99 8.63 15.05
CA PRO A 109 1.30 7.73 14.14
C PRO A 109 1.91 6.33 14.10
N ILE A 110 1.10 5.38 13.62
CA ILE A 110 1.49 4.00 13.34
C ILE A 110 1.59 3.82 11.83
N PHE A 111 2.68 3.20 11.36
CA PHE A 111 2.92 2.94 9.95
C PHE A 111 2.83 1.44 9.65
N ILE A 112 1.92 1.05 8.75
CA ILE A 112 1.75 -0.32 8.30
C ILE A 112 2.26 -0.48 6.87
N ILE A 113 3.18 -1.40 6.64
CA ILE A 113 3.85 -1.63 5.36
C ILE A 113 3.19 -2.82 4.64
N HIS A 114 2.88 -2.61 3.36
CA HIS A 114 2.21 -3.55 2.45
C HIS A 114 2.89 -4.92 2.35
N GLY A 115 2.12 -5.97 2.07
CA GLY A 115 2.61 -7.28 1.69
C GLY A 115 3.04 -7.38 0.22
N LEU A 116 3.28 -8.59 -0.26
CA LEU A 116 3.64 -8.86 -1.67
C LEU A 116 2.54 -8.38 -2.62
N GLY A 117 2.89 -7.53 -3.56
CA GLY A 117 1.96 -6.92 -4.54
C GLY A 117 1.65 -5.46 -4.25
N GLY A 118 2.16 -4.90 -3.15
CA GLY A 118 2.21 -3.47 -2.92
C GLY A 118 0.93 -2.79 -2.44
N SER A 119 -0.15 -3.54 -2.21
CA SER A 119 -1.45 -2.96 -1.84
C SER A 119 -1.67 -2.96 -0.33
N ILE A 120 -2.16 -1.83 0.19
CA ILE A 120 -2.56 -1.68 1.60
C ILE A 120 -4.01 -2.08 1.86
N MET A 121 -4.79 -2.36 0.82
CA MET A 121 -6.21 -2.71 0.95
C MET A 121 -6.45 -4.00 1.74
N GLU A 122 -5.45 -4.88 1.79
CA GLU A 122 -5.50 -6.12 2.57
C GLU A 122 -5.62 -5.89 4.08
N PHE A 123 -5.25 -4.70 4.58
CA PHE A 123 -5.33 -4.36 6.01
C PHE A 123 -6.68 -3.79 6.45
N PHE A 124 -7.61 -3.57 5.54
CA PHE A 124 -8.89 -2.89 5.82
C PHE A 124 -9.64 -3.48 7.02
N GLU A 125 -9.79 -4.81 7.06
CA GLU A 125 -10.45 -5.46 8.20
C GLU A 125 -9.56 -5.50 9.44
N LEU A 126 -8.29 -5.81 9.28
CA LEU A 126 -7.34 -5.85 10.40
C LEU A 126 -7.31 -4.53 11.19
N ILE A 127 -7.30 -3.38 10.50
CA ILE A 127 -7.22 -2.05 11.11
C ILE A 127 -8.41 -1.77 12.03
N LYS A 128 -9.60 -2.26 11.71
CA LYS A 128 -10.80 -2.11 12.56
C LYS A 128 -10.66 -2.80 13.92
N HIS A 129 -9.82 -3.84 13.98
CA HIS A 129 -9.57 -4.63 15.19
C HIS A 129 -8.32 -4.21 15.98
N ILE A 130 -7.56 -3.24 15.50
CA ILE A 130 -6.44 -2.65 16.25
C ILE A 130 -7.00 -1.55 17.16
N ARG A 131 -6.96 -1.78 18.47
CA ARG A 131 -7.41 -0.81 19.48
C ARG A 131 -6.27 0.14 19.86
N THR A 132 -6.32 1.35 19.33
CA THR A 132 -5.36 2.43 19.61
C THR A 132 -6.01 3.79 19.32
N PRO A 133 -5.68 4.85 20.08
CA PRO A 133 -6.09 6.21 19.77
C PRO A 133 -5.23 6.88 18.70
N HIS A 134 -4.12 6.24 18.29
CA HIS A 134 -3.17 6.78 17.33
C HIS A 134 -3.63 6.61 15.88
N PRO A 135 -3.34 7.56 14.97
CA PRO A 135 -3.65 7.42 13.55
C PRO A 135 -2.83 6.29 12.93
N ILE A 136 -3.44 5.58 11.99
CA ILE A 136 -2.80 4.49 11.26
C ILE A 136 -2.65 4.90 9.80
N TYR A 137 -1.41 4.91 9.34
CA TYR A 137 -1.05 5.14 7.95
C TYR A 137 -0.59 3.84 7.28
N GLY A 138 -1.02 3.63 6.05
CA GLY A 138 -0.56 2.54 5.19
C GLY A 138 0.50 3.01 4.21
N LEU A 139 1.58 2.25 4.11
CA LEU A 139 2.64 2.47 3.14
C LEU A 139 2.43 1.54 1.94
N GLN A 140 2.21 2.14 0.77
CA GLN A 140 1.95 1.47 -0.51
C GLN A 140 3.23 1.41 -1.35
N ALA A 141 3.39 0.33 -2.12
CA ALA A 141 4.56 0.19 -3.00
C ALA A 141 4.61 1.29 -4.07
N LYS A 142 5.82 1.78 -4.34
CA LYS A 142 6.07 2.62 -5.52
C LYS A 142 5.68 1.88 -6.80
N GLY A 143 4.95 2.56 -7.67
CA GLY A 143 4.50 1.99 -8.96
C GLY A 143 3.35 1.00 -8.85
N ALA A 144 2.68 0.87 -7.69
CA ALA A 144 1.46 0.06 -7.54
C ALA A 144 0.29 0.58 -8.37
N ASP A 145 0.34 1.84 -8.77
CA ASP A 145 -0.60 2.52 -9.68
C ASP A 145 -0.20 2.46 -11.17
N GLY A 146 1.02 2.01 -11.47
CA GLY A 146 1.58 1.97 -12.82
C GLY A 146 2.18 3.29 -13.30
N ALA A 147 2.10 4.37 -12.53
CA ALA A 147 2.63 5.68 -12.89
C ALA A 147 4.16 5.70 -12.91
N SER A 148 4.79 4.97 -12.00
CA SER A 148 6.25 4.87 -11.90
C SER A 148 6.74 3.42 -11.90
N PRO A 149 8.03 3.15 -12.21
CA PRO A 149 8.60 1.81 -12.08
C PRO A 149 8.63 1.34 -10.63
N PRO A 150 8.24 0.09 -10.33
CA PRO A 150 8.36 -0.49 -9.00
C PRO A 150 9.83 -0.71 -8.62
N LEU A 151 10.13 -0.62 -7.32
CA LEU A 151 11.45 -0.86 -6.77
C LEU A 151 11.79 -2.37 -6.75
N THR A 152 13.07 -2.70 -6.87
CA THR A 152 13.56 -4.09 -6.98
C THR A 152 14.61 -4.46 -5.93
N HIS A 153 14.77 -3.62 -4.89
CA HIS A 153 15.64 -3.86 -3.73
C HIS A 153 14.92 -3.43 -2.47
N ILE A 154 15.02 -4.21 -1.41
CA ILE A 154 14.38 -3.91 -0.11
C ILE A 154 14.93 -2.63 0.48
N GLU A 155 16.22 -2.36 0.33
CA GLU A 155 16.89 -1.16 0.82
C GLU A 155 16.34 0.12 0.14
N ASP A 156 16.01 0.04 -1.15
CA ASP A 156 15.39 1.14 -1.89
C ASP A 156 13.94 1.36 -1.45
N MET A 157 13.18 0.26 -1.22
CA MET A 157 11.84 0.32 -0.67
C MET A 157 11.82 0.95 0.72
N ALA A 158 12.74 0.54 1.60
CA ALA A 158 12.88 1.10 2.94
C ALA A 158 13.17 2.61 2.88
N ARG A 159 14.13 3.05 2.06
CA ARG A 159 14.43 4.49 1.89
C ARG A 159 13.22 5.27 1.38
N PHE A 160 12.55 4.78 0.37
CA PHE A 160 11.33 5.40 -0.18
C PHE A 160 10.23 5.57 0.86
N HIS A 161 10.01 4.55 1.68
CA HIS A 161 9.02 4.62 2.76
C HIS A 161 9.47 5.53 3.91
N LEU A 162 10.75 5.55 4.25
CA LEU A 162 11.29 6.49 5.25
C LEU A 162 11.13 7.96 4.81
N GLU A 163 11.38 8.26 3.55
CA GLU A 163 11.11 9.59 2.99
C GLU A 163 9.62 9.95 3.12
N SER A 164 8.74 9.00 2.82
CA SER A 164 7.28 9.21 2.91
C SER A 164 6.80 9.46 4.33
N ILE A 165 7.25 8.68 5.32
CA ILE A 165 6.81 8.84 6.72
C ILE A 165 7.35 10.14 7.35
N ARG A 166 8.51 10.63 6.94
CA ARG A 166 9.09 11.87 7.45
C ARG A 166 8.25 13.11 7.10
N ASN A 167 7.41 13.05 6.09
CA ASN A 167 6.46 14.12 5.77
C ASN A 167 5.36 14.27 6.84
N VAL A 168 5.06 13.19 7.58
CA VAL A 168 4.04 13.18 8.65
C VAL A 168 4.68 13.18 10.02
N GLN A 169 5.78 12.45 10.19
CA GLN A 169 6.55 12.35 11.42
C GLN A 169 8.04 12.54 11.12
N PRO A 170 8.58 13.79 11.23
CA PRO A 170 9.97 14.09 10.88
C PRO A 170 11.02 13.40 11.74
N ARG A 171 10.68 13.05 12.99
CA ARG A 171 11.60 12.40 13.95
C ARG A 171 10.89 11.30 14.73
N GLY A 172 11.68 10.28 15.16
CA GLY A 172 11.18 9.23 16.05
C GLY A 172 10.65 9.74 17.41
N PRO A 173 10.11 8.84 18.21
CA PRO A 173 10.16 7.37 18.05
C PRO A 173 9.15 6.85 17.02
N TYR A 174 9.57 5.96 16.12
CA TYR A 174 8.71 5.40 15.08
C TYR A 174 8.06 4.08 15.49
N THR A 175 6.82 3.87 15.04
CA THR A 175 6.06 2.63 15.21
C THR A 175 5.82 1.99 13.84
N LEU A 176 6.48 0.86 13.59
CA LEU A 176 6.48 0.17 12.31
C LEU A 176 5.84 -1.22 12.44
N ILE A 177 4.88 -1.52 11.57
CA ILE A 177 4.23 -2.83 11.47
C ILE A 177 4.33 -3.28 10.02
N GLY A 178 4.84 -4.48 9.75
CA GLY A 178 4.92 -5.00 8.39
C GLY A 178 4.41 -6.43 8.28
N TYR A 179 3.69 -6.71 7.19
CA TYR A 179 3.17 -8.05 6.90
C TYR A 179 3.92 -8.68 5.73
N SER A 180 4.29 -9.96 5.87
CA SER A 180 4.94 -10.71 4.78
C SER A 180 6.19 -9.98 4.27
N LEU A 181 6.27 -9.60 3.00
CA LEU A 181 7.34 -8.76 2.46
C LEU A 181 7.48 -7.44 3.22
N GLY A 182 6.36 -6.83 3.60
CA GLY A 182 6.34 -5.56 4.32
C GLY A 182 7.04 -5.64 5.68
N GLY A 183 7.04 -6.80 6.35
CA GLY A 183 7.81 -6.98 7.57
C GLY A 183 9.31 -6.99 7.31
N VAL A 184 9.74 -7.53 6.19
CA VAL A 184 11.15 -7.47 5.75
C VAL A 184 11.56 -6.03 5.44
N VAL A 185 10.67 -5.27 4.79
CA VAL A 185 10.90 -3.83 4.52
C VAL A 185 10.91 -3.03 5.81
N ALA A 186 9.96 -3.30 6.74
CA ALA A 186 9.91 -2.64 8.06
C ALA A 186 11.18 -2.90 8.89
N PHE A 187 11.72 -4.12 8.82
CA PHE A 187 12.98 -4.47 9.46
C PHE A 187 14.14 -3.65 8.89
N GLU A 188 14.24 -3.52 7.58
CA GLU A 188 15.28 -2.69 6.94
C GLU A 188 15.09 -1.21 7.26
N MET A 189 13.84 -0.70 7.33
CA MET A 189 13.55 0.67 7.78
C MET A 189 14.05 0.87 9.23
N ALA A 190 13.73 -0.05 10.13
CA ALA A 190 14.12 0.03 11.54
C ALA A 190 15.66 -0.01 11.71
N ARG A 191 16.33 -0.88 10.92
CA ARG A 191 17.79 -0.97 10.89
C ARG A 191 18.40 0.37 10.45
N HIS A 192 17.90 0.94 9.35
CA HIS A 192 18.37 2.21 8.82
C HIS A 192 18.13 3.38 9.79
N LEU A 193 16.98 3.43 10.45
CA LEU A 193 16.68 4.44 11.49
C LEU A 193 17.67 4.32 12.66
N SER A 194 17.88 3.12 13.18
CA SER A 194 18.82 2.85 14.29
C SER A 194 20.25 3.23 13.93
N GLU A 195 20.73 2.92 12.74
CA GLU A 195 22.06 3.31 12.25
C GLU A 195 22.24 4.84 12.14
N ASN A 196 21.16 5.58 11.95
CA ASN A 196 21.16 7.03 11.92
C ASN A 196 20.82 7.67 13.28
N GLY A 197 20.81 6.91 14.37
CA GLY A 197 20.58 7.41 15.71
C GLY A 197 19.13 7.75 16.03
N GLU A 198 18.17 7.29 15.20
CA GLU A 198 16.75 7.48 15.42
C GLU A 198 16.15 6.30 16.20
N THR A 199 15.12 6.60 17.01
CA THR A 199 14.46 5.61 17.85
C THR A 199 13.28 4.95 17.13
N VAL A 200 13.24 3.62 17.17
CA VAL A 200 12.07 2.81 16.82
C VAL A 200 11.42 2.31 18.11
N ALA A 201 10.24 2.83 18.43
CA ALA A 201 9.49 2.44 19.64
C ALA A 201 8.93 1.02 19.51
N LEU A 202 8.50 0.65 18.30
CA LEU A 202 7.95 -0.67 18.01
C LEU A 202 8.29 -1.09 16.59
N LEU A 203 8.84 -2.29 16.44
CA LEU A 203 8.88 -3.04 15.21
C LEU A 203 8.09 -4.33 15.39
N THR A 204 6.96 -4.46 14.68
CA THR A 204 6.19 -5.70 14.61
C THR A 204 6.21 -6.28 13.21
N MET A 205 6.58 -7.55 13.08
CA MET A 205 6.62 -8.29 11.83
C MET A 205 5.55 -9.39 11.86
N ILE A 206 4.62 -9.38 10.89
CA ILE A 206 3.54 -10.36 10.81
C ILE A 206 3.90 -11.39 9.73
N ASP A 207 4.18 -12.61 10.17
CA ASP A 207 4.50 -13.80 9.36
C ASP A 207 5.48 -13.48 8.20
N SER A 208 6.58 -12.81 8.54
CA SER A 208 7.55 -12.21 7.61
C SER A 208 8.87 -12.95 7.64
N TYR A 209 9.34 -13.41 6.50
CA TYR A 209 10.58 -14.18 6.39
C TYR A 209 11.45 -13.68 5.24
N PRO A 210 12.78 -13.65 5.38
CA PRO A 210 13.68 -13.40 4.28
C PRO A 210 13.73 -14.63 3.36
N HIS A 211 14.13 -14.42 2.13
CA HIS A 211 14.32 -15.53 1.21
C HIS A 211 15.64 -16.26 1.51
N THR A 212 15.56 -17.48 2.03
CA THR A 212 16.72 -18.26 2.47
C THR A 212 17.28 -19.20 1.38
N GLU A 213 16.43 -19.61 0.43
CA GLU A 213 16.84 -20.55 -0.60
C GLU A 213 17.60 -19.88 -1.76
N PRO A 214 18.75 -20.44 -2.19
CA PRO A 214 19.43 -19.94 -3.37
C PRO A 214 18.60 -20.22 -4.63
N LEU A 215 18.35 -19.18 -5.43
CA LEU A 215 17.69 -19.35 -6.71
C LEU A 215 18.52 -20.21 -7.64
N THR A 216 17.91 -21.21 -8.27
CA THR A 216 18.55 -21.99 -9.33
C THR A 216 18.99 -21.10 -10.49
N LEU A 217 20.07 -21.47 -11.19
CA LEU A 217 20.58 -20.70 -12.32
C LEU A 217 19.50 -20.41 -13.38
N ARG A 218 18.62 -21.38 -13.66
CA ARG A 218 17.48 -21.20 -14.57
C ARG A 218 16.51 -20.11 -14.10
N LYS A 219 16.16 -20.11 -12.80
CA LYS A 219 15.29 -19.07 -12.22
C LYS A 219 15.97 -17.69 -12.29
N ARG A 220 17.26 -17.60 -11.97
CA ARG A 220 18.04 -16.34 -12.07
C ARG A 220 18.06 -15.78 -13.49
N ILE A 221 18.34 -16.62 -14.50
CA ILE A 221 18.36 -16.21 -15.92
C ILE A 221 16.96 -15.70 -16.34
N ARG A 222 15.88 -16.45 -16.02
CA ARG A 222 14.51 -16.03 -16.33
C ARG A 222 14.13 -14.71 -15.67
N MET A 223 14.51 -14.51 -14.43
CA MET A 223 14.26 -13.27 -13.69
C MET A 223 15.00 -12.08 -14.29
N ASN A 224 16.28 -12.25 -14.63
CA ASN A 224 17.07 -11.19 -15.25
C ASN A 224 16.54 -10.83 -16.66
N ALA A 225 16.12 -11.82 -17.44
CA ALA A 225 15.49 -11.60 -18.74
C ALA A 225 14.15 -10.87 -18.61
N ALA A 226 13.31 -11.22 -17.63
CA ALA A 226 12.06 -10.53 -17.35
C ALA A 226 12.30 -9.08 -16.89
N GLN A 227 13.27 -8.85 -15.99
CA GLN A 227 13.66 -7.51 -15.55
C GLN A 227 14.14 -6.65 -16.73
N LEU A 228 14.96 -7.21 -17.61
CA LEU A 228 15.44 -6.51 -18.80
C LEU A 228 14.27 -6.11 -19.72
N ARG A 229 13.32 -7.02 -19.95
CA ARG A 229 12.09 -6.71 -20.74
C ARG A 229 11.31 -5.55 -20.15
N TYR A 230 11.12 -5.51 -18.84
CA TYR A 230 10.44 -4.39 -18.16
C TYR A 230 11.21 -3.09 -18.32
N ARG A 231 12.55 -3.08 -18.12
CA ARG A 231 13.40 -1.90 -18.33
C ARG A 231 13.34 -1.36 -19.76
N VAL A 232 13.43 -2.23 -20.76
CA VAL A 232 13.32 -1.84 -22.17
C VAL A 232 11.93 -1.25 -22.46
N SER A 233 10.87 -1.87 -21.94
CA SER A 233 9.50 -1.34 -22.06
C SER A 233 9.36 0.06 -21.46
N ASP A 234 10.01 0.33 -20.31
CA ASP A 234 9.99 1.64 -19.66
C ASP A 234 10.73 2.70 -20.46
N LEU A 235 11.93 2.36 -20.96
CA LEU A 235 12.72 3.25 -21.81
C LEU A 235 11.94 3.61 -23.10
N MET A 236 11.31 2.63 -23.73
CA MET A 236 10.49 2.89 -24.92
C MET A 236 9.29 3.80 -24.61
N ARG A 237 8.64 3.65 -23.45
CA ARG A 237 7.53 4.52 -23.05
C ARG A 237 7.97 5.94 -22.76
N SER A 238 9.06 6.13 -22.04
CA SER A 238 9.61 7.47 -21.75
C SER A 238 10.03 8.22 -23.01
N SER A 239 10.49 7.48 -24.03
CA SER A 239 10.92 8.07 -25.31
C SER A 239 9.75 8.48 -26.23
N ILE A 240 8.54 7.88 -26.07
CA ILE A 240 7.42 8.10 -26.97
C ILE A 240 6.44 9.16 -26.45
N ASN A 241 6.64 9.66 -25.23
CA ASN A 241 5.74 10.64 -24.56
C ASN A 241 4.25 10.26 -24.62
N ARG A 242 3.94 8.95 -24.71
CA ARG A 242 2.59 8.42 -24.73
C ARG A 242 2.26 7.88 -23.35
N THR A 243 1.27 8.47 -22.72
CA THR A 243 0.48 7.88 -21.65
C THR A 243 -0.32 6.69 -22.22
N VAL A 244 0.38 5.59 -22.50
CA VAL A 244 -0.32 4.35 -22.85
C VAL A 244 -0.84 3.78 -21.54
N ASP A 245 -2.16 3.76 -21.38
CA ASP A 245 -2.82 3.10 -20.27
C ASP A 245 -2.37 1.63 -20.22
N VAL A 246 -1.59 1.30 -19.20
CA VAL A 246 -1.15 -0.07 -18.94
C VAL A 246 -2.29 -0.78 -18.23
N PRO A 247 -2.79 -1.89 -18.77
CA PRO A 247 -3.81 -2.66 -18.07
C PRO A 247 -3.41 -2.95 -16.61
N LEU A 248 -4.32 -2.70 -15.68
CA LEU A 248 -4.07 -2.85 -14.24
C LEU A 248 -3.57 -4.25 -13.86
N SER A 249 -3.98 -5.27 -14.62
CA SER A 249 -3.47 -6.64 -14.47
C SER A 249 -1.95 -6.73 -14.68
N ARG A 250 -1.41 -6.03 -15.67
CA ARG A 250 0.05 -5.97 -15.93
C ARG A 250 0.79 -5.15 -14.89
N VAL A 251 0.17 -4.08 -14.38
CA VAL A 251 0.73 -3.28 -13.28
C VAL A 251 0.89 -4.16 -12.04
N LYS A 252 -0.15 -4.91 -11.65
CA LYS A 252 -0.13 -5.84 -10.52
C LYS A 252 0.89 -6.97 -10.70
N GLU A 253 0.96 -7.56 -11.89
CA GLU A 253 1.95 -8.60 -12.20
C GLU A 253 3.38 -8.07 -12.06
N ARG A 254 3.63 -6.88 -12.58
CA ARG A 254 4.93 -6.22 -12.52
C ARG A 254 5.32 -5.87 -11.09
N ALA A 255 4.42 -5.32 -10.30
CA ALA A 255 4.66 -5.03 -8.88
C ALA A 255 5.04 -6.31 -8.12
N ARG A 256 4.24 -7.38 -8.25
CA ARG A 256 4.55 -8.69 -7.64
C ARG A 256 5.88 -9.27 -8.06
N PHE A 257 6.22 -9.15 -9.35
CA PHE A 257 7.51 -9.62 -9.84
C PHE A 257 8.67 -8.82 -9.24
N SER A 258 8.55 -7.50 -9.15
CA SER A 258 9.57 -6.62 -8.58
C SER A 258 9.76 -6.87 -7.09
N ASP A 259 8.68 -7.04 -6.34
CA ASP A 259 8.69 -7.40 -4.93
C ASP A 259 9.38 -8.76 -4.70
N PHE A 260 9.03 -9.77 -5.50
CA PHE A 260 9.66 -11.08 -5.44
C PHE A 260 11.16 -10.99 -5.74
N LEU A 261 11.54 -10.16 -6.71
CA LEU A 261 12.94 -9.94 -7.07
C LEU A 261 13.70 -9.27 -5.91
N ALA A 262 13.11 -8.24 -5.29
CA ALA A 262 13.68 -7.58 -4.12
C ALA A 262 13.86 -8.56 -2.95
N TRP A 263 12.83 -9.33 -2.64
CA TRP A 263 12.84 -10.34 -1.58
C TRP A 263 13.94 -11.39 -1.76
N THR A 264 14.13 -11.91 -3.00
CA THR A 264 15.13 -12.92 -3.26
C THR A 264 16.58 -12.42 -3.19
N ARG A 265 16.79 -11.13 -3.38
CA ARG A 265 18.11 -10.48 -3.35
C ARG A 265 18.52 -10.03 -1.96
N TYR A 266 17.54 -9.72 -1.12
CA TYR A 266 17.79 -9.15 0.18
C TYR A 266 18.51 -10.10 1.12
N ARG A 267 19.47 -9.55 1.86
CA ARG A 267 20.19 -10.22 2.94
C ARG A 267 20.18 -9.29 4.14
N PRO A 268 19.37 -9.60 5.17
CA PRO A 268 19.23 -8.74 6.33
C PRO A 268 20.54 -8.60 7.10
N GLY A 269 20.88 -7.37 7.49
CA GLY A 269 21.92 -7.07 8.45
C GLY A 269 21.39 -7.13 9.87
N PHE A 270 22.28 -6.91 10.87
CA PHE A 270 21.89 -6.87 12.28
C PHE A 270 21.13 -5.57 12.60
N TYR A 271 20.04 -5.68 13.35
CA TYR A 271 19.27 -4.58 13.90
C TYR A 271 19.50 -4.47 15.43
N ASN A 272 19.99 -3.32 15.88
CA ASN A 272 20.21 -3.07 17.31
C ASN A 272 18.92 -2.59 17.98
N GLY A 273 17.93 -3.47 18.04
CA GLY A 273 16.63 -3.18 18.64
C GLY A 273 15.79 -4.44 18.82
N LYS A 274 14.57 -4.24 19.30
CA LYS A 274 13.62 -5.31 19.58
C LYS A 274 12.69 -5.56 18.39
N VAL A 275 12.55 -6.82 18.02
CA VAL A 275 11.57 -7.30 17.05
C VAL A 275 10.47 -8.07 17.77
N ARG A 276 9.21 -7.70 17.56
CA ARG A 276 8.04 -8.50 17.93
C ARG A 276 7.49 -9.19 16.69
N PHE A 277 7.42 -10.49 16.72
CA PHE A 277 7.00 -11.29 15.58
C PHE A 277 5.64 -11.94 15.87
N VAL A 278 4.69 -11.75 14.95
CA VAL A 278 3.38 -12.41 15.01
C VAL A 278 3.38 -13.54 13.99
N ARG A 279 3.42 -14.79 14.47
CA ARG A 279 3.44 -15.99 13.65
C ARG A 279 2.04 -16.51 13.40
N ALA A 280 1.72 -16.90 12.16
CA ALA A 280 0.55 -17.73 11.88
C ALA A 280 0.81 -19.18 12.33
N ALA A 281 -0.13 -19.79 13.05
CA ALA A 281 0.01 -21.16 13.58
C ALA A 281 0.26 -22.19 12.47
N ASP A 282 -0.43 -22.02 11.34
CA ASP A 282 -0.34 -22.90 10.17
C ASP A 282 0.59 -22.34 9.09
N SER A 283 1.55 -21.49 9.48
CA SER A 283 2.56 -20.94 8.56
C SER A 283 3.41 -22.04 7.94
N PRO A 284 3.59 -22.07 6.62
CA PRO A 284 4.45 -23.06 5.96
C PRO A 284 5.94 -22.79 6.18
N TYR A 285 6.29 -21.66 6.78
CA TYR A 285 7.66 -21.24 7.01
C TYR A 285 8.23 -21.85 8.30
N PRO A 286 9.57 -22.00 8.41
CA PRO A 286 10.22 -22.55 9.59
C PRO A 286 9.99 -21.67 10.83
N ASP A 287 10.54 -22.08 11.97
CA ASP A 287 10.52 -21.28 13.19
C ASP A 287 11.17 -19.90 12.95
N PRO A 288 10.43 -18.80 13.21
CA PRO A 288 10.96 -17.45 13.02
C PRO A 288 12.16 -17.14 13.92
N GLY A 289 12.24 -17.78 15.12
CA GLY A 289 13.39 -17.66 16.01
C GLY A 289 14.69 -18.11 15.34
N ALA A 290 14.67 -19.24 14.64
CA ALA A 290 15.83 -19.72 13.89
C ALA A 290 16.30 -18.75 12.80
N THR A 291 15.38 -17.94 12.26
CA THR A 291 15.67 -16.99 11.18
C THR A 291 16.08 -15.61 11.68
N TRP A 292 15.41 -15.09 12.72
CA TRP A 292 15.51 -13.68 13.09
C TRP A 292 16.24 -13.41 14.41
N SER A 293 16.30 -14.38 15.35
CA SER A 293 16.86 -14.12 16.69
C SER A 293 18.32 -13.67 16.69
N HIS A 294 19.11 -14.09 15.69
CA HIS A 294 20.52 -13.69 15.54
C HIS A 294 20.70 -12.37 14.75
N LEU A 295 19.61 -11.81 14.23
CA LEU A 295 19.60 -10.57 13.44
C LEU A 295 19.06 -9.36 14.23
N ALA A 296 18.60 -9.56 15.48
CA ALA A 296 18.09 -8.49 16.33
C ALA A 296 18.62 -8.63 17.75
N SER A 297 18.73 -7.52 18.49
CA SER A 297 19.16 -7.53 19.90
C SER A 297 18.16 -8.27 20.80
N GLU A 298 16.87 -8.11 20.53
CA GLU A 298 15.78 -8.82 21.21
C GLU A 298 14.77 -9.32 20.19
N PHE A 299 14.28 -10.55 20.39
CA PHE A 299 13.30 -11.17 19.50
C PHE A 299 12.23 -11.90 20.32
N GLU A 300 10.98 -11.49 20.12
CA GLU A 300 9.80 -12.09 20.77
C GLU A 300 8.84 -12.62 19.71
N VAL A 301 8.21 -13.78 19.97
CA VAL A 301 7.24 -14.41 19.06
C VAL A 301 5.92 -14.62 19.77
N GLU A 302 4.83 -14.17 19.16
CA GLU A 302 3.46 -14.55 19.53
C GLU A 302 2.80 -15.30 18.37
N THR A 303 2.13 -16.41 18.67
CA THR A 303 1.44 -17.21 17.65
C THR A 303 -0.06 -16.94 17.67
N VAL A 304 -0.65 -16.74 16.48
CA VAL A 304 -2.10 -16.57 16.30
C VAL A 304 -2.64 -17.63 15.36
N PRO A 305 -3.92 -18.01 15.47
CA PRO A 305 -4.54 -18.99 14.58
C PRO A 305 -4.52 -18.57 13.10
N GLY A 306 -4.42 -19.55 12.20
CA GLY A 306 -4.51 -19.39 10.75
C GLY A 306 -3.18 -19.57 10.03
N ASP A 307 -3.23 -19.47 8.70
CA ASP A 307 -2.07 -19.52 7.81
C ASP A 307 -1.59 -18.12 7.41
N HIS A 308 -0.53 -18.06 6.60
CA HIS A 308 0.08 -16.84 6.11
C HIS A 308 -0.92 -15.80 5.55
N ARG A 309 -1.93 -16.23 4.82
CA ARG A 309 -2.92 -15.33 4.22
C ARG A 309 -4.08 -15.03 5.15
N THR A 310 -4.55 -16.04 5.86
CA THR A 310 -5.75 -15.91 6.70
C THR A 310 -5.51 -15.10 7.96
N ILE A 311 -4.25 -14.96 8.40
CA ILE A 311 -3.87 -14.18 9.58
C ILE A 311 -4.34 -12.72 9.49
N ILE A 312 -4.29 -12.11 8.31
CA ILE A 312 -4.74 -10.72 8.08
C ILE A 312 -6.10 -10.62 7.38
N LEU A 313 -6.54 -11.67 6.65
CA LEU A 313 -7.76 -11.63 5.83
C LEU A 313 -8.97 -12.27 6.50
N LYS A 314 -8.78 -13.18 7.49
CA LYS A 314 -9.87 -13.91 8.17
C LYS A 314 -9.68 -13.99 9.69
N ARG A 315 -8.45 -13.92 10.20
CA ARG A 315 -8.12 -13.99 11.62
C ARG A 315 -7.72 -12.64 12.17
N PHE A 316 -8.22 -11.58 11.53
CA PHE A 316 -7.91 -10.20 11.83
C PHE A 316 -8.22 -9.81 13.28
N GLU A 317 -9.22 -10.42 13.94
CA GLU A 317 -9.49 -10.18 15.37
C GLU A 317 -8.33 -10.62 16.27
N SER A 318 -7.80 -11.85 16.03
CA SER A 318 -6.68 -12.38 16.79
C SER A 318 -5.41 -11.57 16.55
N ALA A 319 -5.08 -11.29 15.30
CA ALA A 319 -3.91 -10.47 14.94
C ALA A 319 -4.06 -9.03 15.47
N GLY A 320 -5.23 -8.40 15.32
CA GLY A 320 -5.52 -7.06 15.84
C GLY A 320 -5.43 -6.96 17.36
N SER A 321 -5.82 -8.02 18.09
CA SER A 321 -5.68 -8.10 19.54
C SER A 321 -4.20 -8.14 19.96
N VAL A 322 -3.36 -8.92 19.27
CA VAL A 322 -1.91 -8.97 19.52
C VAL A 322 -1.29 -7.61 19.22
N LEU A 323 -1.57 -7.03 18.05
CA LEU A 323 -1.07 -5.70 17.68
C LEU A 323 -1.47 -4.64 18.70
N SER A 324 -2.70 -4.69 19.21
CA SER A 324 -3.18 -3.76 20.24
C SER A 324 -2.40 -3.88 21.55
N ARG A 325 -1.96 -5.10 21.93
CA ARG A 325 -1.08 -5.30 23.10
C ARG A 325 0.32 -4.75 22.85
N HIS A 326 0.89 -5.02 21.68
CA HIS A 326 2.21 -4.51 21.30
C HIS A 326 2.26 -2.98 21.36
N LEU A 327 1.22 -2.32 20.83
CA LEU A 327 1.09 -0.86 20.82
C LEU A 327 1.01 -0.27 22.22
N ARG A 328 0.16 -0.83 23.10
CA ARG A 328 0.05 -0.35 24.50
C ARG A 328 1.35 -0.46 25.31
N GLY A 329 2.25 -1.33 24.92
CA GLY A 329 3.56 -1.48 25.56
C GLY A 329 4.67 -0.62 24.97
N ALA A 330 4.36 0.13 23.90
CA ALA A 330 5.34 0.91 23.16
C ALA A 330 4.97 2.40 23.00
N LEU A 331 3.69 2.72 23.08
CA LEU A 331 3.11 4.06 23.04
C LEU A 331 2.46 4.38 24.39
#